data_d6f355311426996ffd0b8a011ddff977
#
_entry.id   d6f355311426996ffd0b8a011ddff977
#
_cell.length_a   1.000
_cell.length_b   1.000
_cell.length_c   1.000
_cell.angle_alpha   90.00
_cell.angle_beta   90.00
_cell.angle_gamma   90.00
#
_symmetry.space_group_name_H-M   'P 1'
#
loop_
_entity.id
_entity.type
_entity.pdbx_description
1 polymer ?
#
loop_
_entity_poly.entity_id
_entity_poly.type
_entity_poly.pdbx_seq_one_letter_code
_entity_poly.pdbx_strand_id
1 'polypeptide(L)'
;KRFASWFYGINKSQERKEVIDSCVETMVKHSGIEKEVQFLSGGNQQKVLFARAAMGKPKLLIADEPTRGVDIGSKQVIYELISQLSKVGEAVLLISSEVEEIIGIAHRTLVMSQGKVVAELSGSE
;
A
#
# COMPACT_ATOMS: atom_id res chain seq x y z
N LYS A 1 -8.89 -0.41 17.68
CA LYS A 1 -8.74 -0.88 19.11
C LYS A 1 -7.27 -0.95 19.58
N ARG A 2 -6.29 -0.85 18.67
CA ARG A 2 -4.85 -1.03 18.95
C ARG A 2 -4.26 0.03 19.91
N PHE A 3 -4.79 1.24 19.87
CA PHE A 3 -4.34 2.37 20.69
C PHE A 3 -5.31 2.75 21.81
N ALA A 4 -6.39 1.98 21.99
CA ALA A 4 -7.38 2.29 23.01
C ALA A 4 -6.89 1.81 24.39
N SER A 5 -6.82 2.74 25.34
CA SER A 5 -6.62 2.46 26.75
C SER A 5 -7.94 2.02 27.38
N TRP A 6 -7.88 1.34 28.54
CA TRP A 6 -9.04 0.87 29.29
C TRP A 6 -10.05 1.98 29.65
N PHE A 7 -9.65 3.24 29.63
CA PHE A 7 -10.50 4.43 29.84
C PHE A 7 -10.92 5.14 28.56
N TYR A 8 -11.06 4.44 27.43
CA TYR A 8 -11.42 5.04 26.12
C TYR A 8 -10.44 6.11 25.60
N GLY A 9 -9.23 6.21 26.16
CA GLY A 9 -8.19 7.11 25.67
C GLY A 9 -7.28 6.44 24.63
N ILE A 10 -6.87 7.22 23.60
CA ILE A 10 -5.83 6.79 22.65
C ILE A 10 -4.47 6.98 23.33
N ASN A 11 -3.62 5.95 23.31
CA ASN A 11 -2.22 6.09 23.73
C ASN A 11 -1.44 6.85 22.65
N LYS A 12 -1.42 8.18 22.76
CA LYS A 12 -0.78 9.07 21.77
C LYS A 12 0.72 8.79 21.59
N SER A 13 1.41 8.37 22.63
CA SER A 13 2.84 8.05 22.55
C SER A 13 3.10 6.81 21.70
N GLN A 14 2.31 5.76 21.91
CA GLN A 14 2.39 4.54 21.12
C GLN A 14 1.94 4.76 19.68
N GLU A 15 0.83 5.47 19.48
CA GLU A 15 0.34 5.87 18.16
C GLU A 15 1.43 6.62 17.38
N ARG A 16 2.03 7.65 18.00
CA ARG A 16 3.10 8.45 17.39
C ARG A 16 4.29 7.59 16.97
N LYS A 17 4.72 6.67 17.83
CA LYS A 17 5.83 5.75 17.52
C LYS A 17 5.50 4.87 16.32
N GLU A 18 4.34 4.21 16.31
CA GLU A 18 3.94 3.33 15.21
C GLU A 18 3.78 4.08 13.89
N VAL A 19 3.30 5.32 13.92
CA VAL A 19 3.22 6.18 12.73
C VAL A 19 4.62 6.52 12.21
N ILE A 20 5.56 6.89 13.08
CA ILE A 20 6.95 7.18 12.68
C ILE A 20 7.59 5.94 12.06
N ASP A 21 7.50 4.79 12.73
CA ASP A 21 8.06 3.52 12.26
C ASP A 21 7.48 3.17 10.87
N SER A 22 6.17 3.29 10.70
CA SER A 22 5.49 3.05 9.42
C SER A 22 5.92 4.04 8.32
N CYS A 23 6.11 5.31 8.64
CA CYS A 23 6.63 6.30 7.68
C CYS A 23 8.06 5.97 7.22
N VAL A 24 8.89 5.45 8.11
CA VAL A 24 10.27 5.00 7.78
C VAL A 24 10.20 3.78 6.87
N GLU A 25 9.43 2.75 7.23
CA GLU A 25 9.28 1.52 6.45
C GLU A 25 8.77 1.80 5.01
N THR A 26 7.84 2.75 4.87
CA THR A 26 7.25 3.12 3.58
C THR A 26 7.99 4.25 2.87
N MET A 27 9.12 4.70 3.42
CA MET A 27 9.92 5.79 2.87
C MET A 27 9.09 7.06 2.55
N VAL A 28 8.15 7.41 3.42
CA VAL A 28 7.38 8.66 3.30
C VAL A 28 8.27 9.85 3.63
N LYS A 29 8.45 10.74 2.67
CA LYS A 29 9.18 12.00 2.90
C LYS A 29 8.21 13.05 3.43
N HIS A 30 8.43 13.49 4.68
CA HIS A 30 7.61 14.49 5.35
C HIS A 30 8.47 15.42 6.22
N SER A 31 7.98 16.63 6.48
CA SER A 31 8.62 17.62 7.38
C SER A 31 8.13 17.52 8.82
N GLY A 32 7.40 16.46 9.17
CA GLY A 32 6.82 16.20 10.47
C GLY A 32 5.53 15.38 10.33
N ILE A 33 5.28 14.48 11.27
CA ILE A 33 4.09 13.59 11.24
C ILE A 33 2.78 14.33 11.53
N GLU A 34 2.86 15.55 12.02
CA GLU A 34 1.69 16.42 12.28
C GLU A 34 1.24 17.17 11.02
N LYS A 35 2.01 17.06 9.92
CA LYS A 35 1.66 17.74 8.67
C LYS A 35 0.50 16.99 7.99
N GLU A 36 -0.48 17.75 7.53
CA GLU A 36 -1.60 17.19 6.79
C GLU A 36 -1.15 16.56 5.46
N VAL A 37 -1.69 15.39 5.14
CA VAL A 37 -1.30 14.58 3.98
C VAL A 37 -1.50 15.35 2.65
N GLN A 38 -2.50 16.21 2.56
CA GLN A 38 -2.77 17.03 1.37
C GLN A 38 -1.58 17.92 0.94
N PHE A 39 -0.67 18.24 1.84
CA PHE A 39 0.53 19.04 1.55
C PHE A 39 1.75 18.20 1.15
N LEU A 40 1.61 16.88 1.07
CA LEU A 40 2.64 15.99 0.55
C LEU A 40 2.55 15.88 -0.98
N SER A 41 3.66 15.48 -1.63
CA SER A 41 3.61 15.11 -3.05
C SER A 41 2.70 13.91 -3.27
N GLY A 42 2.14 13.77 -4.48
CA GLY A 42 1.24 12.65 -4.82
C GLY A 42 1.81 11.28 -4.48
N GLY A 43 3.08 11.03 -4.79
CA GLY A 43 3.75 9.78 -4.43
C GLY A 43 3.86 9.56 -2.91
N ASN A 44 4.09 10.61 -2.11
CA ASN A 44 4.09 10.48 -0.65
C ASN A 44 2.68 10.31 -0.09
N GLN A 45 1.66 10.91 -0.70
CA GLN A 45 0.26 10.66 -0.32
C GLN A 45 -0.10 9.19 -0.53
N GLN A 46 0.28 8.59 -1.67
CA GLN A 46 0.05 7.17 -1.94
C GLN A 46 0.79 6.27 -0.94
N LYS A 47 2.04 6.57 -0.63
CA LYS A 47 2.79 5.84 0.42
C LYS A 47 2.11 5.89 1.78
N VAL A 48 1.54 7.04 2.17
CA VAL A 48 0.77 7.17 3.42
C VAL A 48 -0.49 6.30 3.39
N LEU A 49 -1.19 6.22 2.25
CA LEU A 49 -2.35 5.33 2.10
C LEU A 49 -1.96 3.86 2.27
N PHE A 50 -0.85 3.43 1.65
CA PHE A 50 -0.31 2.08 1.81
C PHE A 50 0.12 1.80 3.25
N ALA A 51 0.88 2.70 3.86
CA ALA A 51 1.29 2.62 5.26
C ALA A 51 0.08 2.41 6.18
N ARG A 52 -0.96 3.23 6.01
CA ARG A 52 -2.20 3.12 6.78
C ARG A 52 -2.89 1.77 6.59
N ALA A 53 -2.96 1.27 5.35
CA ALA A 53 -3.57 -0.01 5.06
C ALA A 53 -2.78 -1.17 5.69
N ALA A 54 -1.45 -1.16 5.55
CA ALA A 54 -0.54 -2.18 6.09
C ALA A 54 -0.53 -2.21 7.63
N MET A 55 -0.62 -1.05 8.30
CA MET A 55 -0.71 -0.98 9.77
C MET A 55 -1.87 -1.81 10.34
N GLY A 56 -2.94 -2.01 9.57
CA GLY A 56 -4.07 -2.85 9.94
C GLY A 56 -3.77 -4.35 9.95
N LYS A 57 -2.64 -4.79 9.40
CA LYS A 57 -2.28 -6.19 9.14
C LYS A 57 -3.44 -6.94 8.50
N PRO A 58 -3.92 -6.51 7.33
CA PRO A 58 -5.06 -7.12 6.66
C PRO A 58 -4.66 -8.50 6.13
N LYS A 59 -5.58 -9.45 6.14
CA LYS A 59 -5.38 -10.73 5.44
C LYS A 59 -5.44 -10.58 3.92
N LEU A 60 -6.12 -9.56 3.44
CA LEU A 60 -6.24 -9.18 2.04
C LEU A 60 -6.18 -7.67 1.92
N LEU A 61 -5.24 -7.16 1.12
CA LEU A 61 -5.18 -5.78 0.68
C LEU A 61 -5.72 -5.69 -0.75
N ILE A 62 -6.66 -4.78 -0.97
CA ILE A 62 -7.15 -4.44 -2.32
C ILE A 62 -6.55 -3.10 -2.70
N ALA A 63 -5.77 -3.08 -3.78
CA ALA A 63 -5.11 -1.90 -4.32
C ALA A 63 -5.63 -1.62 -5.73
N ASP A 64 -6.43 -0.57 -5.86
CA ASP A 64 -7.05 -0.15 -7.12
C ASP A 64 -6.27 1.05 -7.68
N GLU A 65 -5.63 0.86 -8.85
CA GLU A 65 -4.78 1.85 -9.54
C GLU A 65 -3.77 2.55 -8.57
N PRO A 66 -2.99 1.80 -7.78
CA PRO A 66 -2.24 2.37 -6.66
C PRO A 66 -1.11 3.32 -7.08
N THR A 67 -0.70 3.26 -8.33
CA THR A 67 0.42 4.05 -8.87
C THR A 67 -0.02 5.10 -9.87
N ARG A 68 -1.34 5.27 -10.06
CA ARG A 68 -1.88 6.25 -11.00
C ARG A 68 -1.48 7.67 -10.61
N GLY A 69 -0.86 8.39 -11.55
CA GLY A 69 -0.42 9.77 -11.31
C GLY A 69 0.80 9.90 -10.39
N VAL A 70 1.52 8.82 -10.16
CA VAL A 70 2.71 8.76 -9.32
C VAL A 70 3.97 8.74 -10.19
N ASP A 71 5.04 9.41 -9.75
CA ASP A 71 6.32 9.39 -10.43
C ASP A 71 7.00 8.01 -10.37
N ILE A 72 7.89 7.71 -11.33
CA ILE A 72 8.55 6.40 -11.47
C ILE A 72 9.25 5.94 -10.18
N GLY A 73 9.95 6.84 -9.50
CA GLY A 73 10.65 6.49 -8.26
C GLY A 73 9.70 6.12 -7.12
N SER A 74 8.54 6.77 -7.05
CA SER A 74 7.51 6.45 -6.07
C SER A 74 6.74 5.18 -6.44
N LYS A 75 6.55 4.87 -7.74
CA LYS A 75 5.99 3.59 -8.20
C LYS A 75 6.81 2.41 -7.68
N GLN A 76 8.14 2.46 -7.85
CA GLN A 76 9.04 1.41 -7.39
C GLN A 76 8.85 1.08 -5.90
N VAL A 77 8.75 2.11 -5.06
CA VAL A 77 8.52 1.92 -3.61
C VAL A 77 7.17 1.23 -3.34
N ILE A 78 6.12 1.60 -4.07
CA ILE A 78 4.80 0.96 -3.93
C ILE A 78 4.87 -0.52 -4.31
N TYR A 79 5.59 -0.87 -5.38
CA TYR A 79 5.79 -2.27 -5.79
C TYR A 79 6.56 -3.08 -4.74
N GLU A 80 7.60 -2.49 -4.15
CA GLU A 80 8.35 -3.11 -3.07
C GLU A 80 7.46 -3.38 -1.85
N LEU A 81 6.60 -2.43 -1.47
CA LEU A 81 5.65 -2.60 -0.37
C LEU A 81 4.64 -3.72 -0.65
N ILE A 82 4.09 -3.80 -1.87
CA ILE A 82 3.20 -4.88 -2.30
C ILE A 82 3.92 -6.24 -2.19
N SER A 83 5.15 -6.31 -2.71
CA SER A 83 5.97 -7.52 -2.63
C SER A 83 6.27 -7.94 -1.19
N GLN A 84 6.57 -6.99 -0.30
CA GLN A 84 6.81 -7.27 1.11
C GLN A 84 5.57 -7.84 1.81
N LEU A 85 4.38 -7.29 1.55
CA LEU A 85 3.12 -7.81 2.10
C LEU A 85 2.88 -9.26 1.67
N SER A 86 3.11 -9.58 0.39
CA SER A 86 3.02 -10.96 -0.12
C SER A 86 4.00 -11.90 0.58
N LYS A 87 5.25 -11.47 0.80
CA LYS A 87 6.28 -12.29 1.49
C LYS A 87 5.95 -12.62 2.94
N VAL A 88 5.20 -11.76 3.63
CA VAL A 88 4.74 -12.05 5.01
C VAL A 88 3.41 -12.82 5.05
N GLY A 89 2.93 -13.30 3.89
CA GLY A 89 1.75 -14.15 3.77
C GLY A 89 0.42 -13.39 3.69
N GLU A 90 0.45 -12.09 3.47
CA GLU A 90 -0.76 -11.31 3.20
C GLU A 90 -1.12 -11.42 1.71
N ALA A 91 -2.41 -11.60 1.41
CA ALA A 91 -2.88 -11.59 0.04
C ALA A 91 -3.04 -10.16 -0.48
N VAL A 92 -2.64 -9.92 -1.74
CA VAL A 92 -2.85 -8.62 -2.39
C VAL A 92 -3.64 -8.83 -3.68
N LEU A 93 -4.76 -8.11 -3.81
CA LEU A 93 -5.49 -7.97 -5.05
C LEU A 93 -5.12 -6.62 -5.66
N LEU A 94 -4.28 -6.66 -6.69
CA LEU A 94 -3.87 -5.48 -7.45
C LEU A 94 -4.77 -5.33 -8.66
N ILE A 95 -5.35 -4.14 -8.85
CA ILE A 95 -6.10 -3.75 -10.03
C ILE A 95 -5.31 -2.64 -10.70
N SER A 96 -4.92 -2.84 -11.97
CA SER A 96 -4.18 -1.86 -12.75
C SER A 96 -4.53 -1.96 -14.23
N SER A 97 -4.53 -0.82 -14.90
CA SER A 97 -4.61 -0.71 -16.36
C SER A 97 -3.21 -0.74 -17.02
N GLU A 98 -2.15 -0.65 -16.23
CA GLU A 98 -0.77 -0.69 -16.73
C GLU A 98 -0.25 -2.14 -16.72
N VAL A 99 -0.08 -2.72 -17.89
CA VAL A 99 0.36 -4.13 -18.05
C VAL A 99 1.75 -4.36 -17.45
N GLU A 100 2.64 -3.39 -17.56
CA GLU A 100 4.01 -3.46 -17.04
C GLU A 100 4.03 -3.63 -15.51
N GLU A 101 3.09 -3.03 -14.80
CA GLU A 101 2.96 -3.18 -13.35
C GLU A 101 2.61 -4.62 -12.96
N ILE A 102 1.67 -5.21 -13.70
CA ILE A 102 1.18 -6.55 -13.42
C ILE A 102 2.26 -7.60 -13.66
N ILE A 103 2.98 -7.51 -14.81
CA ILE A 103 4.03 -8.48 -15.18
C ILE A 103 5.13 -8.53 -14.11
N GLY A 104 5.46 -7.39 -13.51
CA GLY A 104 6.57 -7.31 -12.54
C GLY A 104 6.26 -7.82 -11.14
N ILE A 105 4.97 -7.96 -10.76
CA ILE A 105 4.59 -8.21 -9.36
C ILE A 105 3.58 -9.34 -9.17
N ALA A 106 2.76 -9.65 -10.18
CA ALA A 106 1.65 -10.56 -10.00
C ALA A 106 2.06 -12.03 -10.19
N HIS A 107 1.70 -12.90 -9.24
CA HIS A 107 1.85 -14.35 -9.38
C HIS A 107 0.76 -14.94 -10.29
N ARG A 108 -0.41 -14.29 -10.34
CA ARG A 108 -1.55 -14.68 -11.16
C ARG A 108 -2.27 -13.43 -11.63
N THR A 109 -2.66 -13.41 -12.90
CA THR A 109 -3.34 -12.26 -13.51
C THR A 109 -4.65 -12.69 -14.13
N LEU A 110 -5.72 -11.97 -13.81
CA LEU A 110 -7.02 -12.11 -14.46
C LEU A 110 -7.23 -10.93 -15.41
N VAL A 111 -7.36 -11.22 -16.69
CA VAL A 111 -7.65 -10.19 -17.70
C VAL A 111 -9.15 -9.99 -17.79
N MET A 112 -9.59 -8.75 -17.62
CA MET A 112 -11.01 -8.39 -17.68
C MET A 112 -11.33 -7.57 -18.91
N SER A 113 -12.46 -7.86 -19.55
CA SER A 113 -13.03 -7.07 -20.63
C SER A 113 -14.56 -7.03 -20.50
N GLN A 114 -15.14 -5.86 -20.63
CA GLN A 114 -16.59 -5.66 -20.56
C GLN A 114 -17.26 -6.34 -19.34
N GLY A 115 -16.61 -6.25 -18.16
CA GLY A 115 -17.11 -6.81 -16.91
C GLY A 115 -16.98 -8.33 -16.78
N LYS A 116 -16.24 -9.00 -17.69
CA LYS A 116 -16.04 -10.46 -17.68
C LYS A 116 -14.55 -10.77 -17.64
N VAL A 117 -14.17 -11.85 -16.96
CA VAL A 117 -12.83 -12.43 -17.05
C VAL A 117 -12.72 -13.13 -18.40
N VAL A 118 -11.78 -12.71 -19.24
CA VAL A 118 -11.56 -13.23 -20.59
C VAL A 118 -10.31 -14.10 -20.70
N ALA A 119 -9.36 -13.93 -19.77
CA ALA A 119 -8.17 -14.78 -19.71
C ALA A 119 -7.65 -14.85 -18.27
N GLU A 120 -6.91 -15.90 -17.96
CA GLU A 120 -6.12 -16.09 -16.75
C GLU A 120 -4.69 -16.44 -17.15
N LEU A 121 -3.73 -15.74 -16.56
CA LEU A 121 -2.30 -15.93 -16.78
C LEU A 121 -1.65 -16.24 -15.44
N SER A 122 -0.79 -17.25 -15.41
CA SER A 122 0.07 -17.54 -14.26
C SER A 122 1.43 -16.91 -14.51
N GLY A 123 1.96 -16.20 -13.53
CA GLY A 123 3.33 -15.73 -13.57
C GLY A 123 4.28 -16.94 -13.54
N SER A 124 5.39 -16.89 -14.27
CA SER A 124 6.48 -17.83 -14.08
C SER A 124 7.11 -17.58 -12.70
N GLU A 125 7.26 -18.64 -11.89
CA GLU A 125 8.09 -18.61 -10.68
C GLU A 125 9.53 -18.21 -11.00
#